data_d0ef1d192423b1f3338f3cdedc6208f4
#
_entry.id   d0ef1d192423b1f3338f3cdedc6208f4
#
_cell.length_a   1.000
_cell.length_b   1.000
_cell.length_c   1.000
_cell.angle_alpha   90.00
_cell.angle_beta   90.00
_cell.angle_gamma   90.00
#
_symmetry.space_group_name_H-M   'P 1'
#
loop_
_entity.id
_entity.type
_entity.pdbx_description
1 polymer ?
#
loop_
_entity_poly.entity_id
_entity_poly.type
_entity_poly.pdbx_seq_one_letter_code
_entity_poly.pdbx_strand_id
1 'polypeptide(L)'
;MVAQDGIAESAAVAGWSEALGELHERVGHRCVRSEARKRVKRYLLGLLGRIERKNGWRMAEAIGERDPQGVQRLLNSAKWDADAVRDDLRKYVVEHLGDQQTGVLIVDETGFLKRGEKSVGVARQYTGTAGDTVNCQVGAFLAYSSGKGAAFIDRALYLPKGWTGDPARREEAGVPEETVFRNKVELAEEMLERAFAAGVPARWVVADSFYGRLHSFREWLEARGRPYAVMVPKTNAVPLGGRKKKIEQHVERLPEDVWSEVRPAQDDGGRRPWEWACLDLAADSEKGMRRWLLVRRSTDDPEDLGFYQAYGPEGTPIEELVGVCQDRWAIEQCFAEAKGEVGMDHYEVRRWDAWHRHVTLCMLAHAFLVVVRLAAREEEEAERVGKRGISTRA
;
A
#
# COMPACT_ATOMS: atom_id res chain seq x y z
N MET A 1 -23.75 2.72 -34.76
CA MET A 1 -22.63 3.06 -33.87
C MET A 1 -23.11 3.42 -32.47
N VAL A 2 -23.99 4.42 -32.26
CA VAL A 2 -24.46 4.84 -30.91
C VAL A 2 -25.20 3.74 -30.12
N ALA A 3 -25.88 2.79 -30.76
CA ALA A 3 -26.60 1.72 -30.09
C ALA A 3 -25.68 0.58 -29.57
N GLN A 4 -24.53 0.36 -30.20
CA GLN A 4 -23.55 -0.66 -29.75
C GLN A 4 -22.74 -0.18 -28.52
N ASP A 5 -22.42 1.13 -28.47
CA ASP A 5 -21.71 1.71 -27.33
C ASP A 5 -22.57 1.67 -26.06
N GLY A 6 -23.86 1.95 -26.16
CA GLY A 6 -24.78 1.87 -25.01
C GLY A 6 -25.05 0.46 -24.49
N ILE A 7 -24.97 -0.58 -25.32
CA ILE A 7 -25.10 -1.98 -24.92
C ILE A 7 -23.82 -2.45 -24.22
N ALA A 8 -22.64 -2.09 -24.73
CA ALA A 8 -21.36 -2.41 -24.11
C ALA A 8 -21.21 -1.73 -22.74
N GLU A 9 -21.58 -0.46 -22.61
CA GLU A 9 -21.58 0.27 -21.34
C GLU A 9 -22.56 -0.35 -20.32
N SER A 10 -23.74 -0.80 -20.76
CA SER A 10 -24.70 -1.50 -19.90
C SER A 10 -24.20 -2.87 -19.44
N ALA A 11 -23.50 -3.61 -20.30
CA ALA A 11 -22.91 -4.92 -19.95
C ALA A 11 -21.74 -4.77 -18.96
N ALA A 12 -20.86 -3.79 -19.15
CA ALA A 12 -19.78 -3.49 -18.23
C ALA A 12 -20.30 -3.09 -16.83
N VAL A 13 -21.32 -2.23 -16.76
CA VAL A 13 -21.96 -1.84 -15.48
C VAL A 13 -22.63 -3.03 -14.79
N ALA A 14 -23.25 -3.93 -15.55
CA ALA A 14 -23.85 -5.15 -15.02
C ALA A 14 -22.78 -6.07 -14.43
N GLY A 15 -21.65 -6.28 -15.12
CA GLY A 15 -20.51 -7.06 -14.63
C GLY A 15 -19.90 -6.49 -13.34
N TRP A 16 -19.77 -5.16 -13.25
CA TRP A 16 -19.29 -4.53 -12.02
C TRP A 16 -20.24 -4.70 -10.84
N SER A 17 -21.56 -4.68 -11.08
CA SER A 17 -22.56 -4.90 -10.03
C SER A 17 -22.52 -6.33 -9.49
N GLU A 18 -22.29 -7.31 -10.37
CA GLU A 18 -22.12 -8.72 -10.01
C GLU A 18 -20.82 -8.91 -9.20
N ALA A 19 -19.68 -8.45 -9.70
CA ALA A 19 -18.39 -8.52 -9.02
C ALA A 19 -18.42 -7.85 -7.62
N LEU A 20 -19.11 -6.69 -7.48
CA LEU A 20 -19.32 -6.06 -6.18
C LEU A 20 -20.22 -6.91 -5.28
N GLY A 21 -21.19 -7.63 -5.85
CA GLY A 21 -22.03 -8.58 -5.15
C GLY A 21 -21.21 -9.72 -4.55
N GLU A 22 -20.35 -10.34 -5.32
CA GLU A 22 -19.44 -11.39 -4.90
C GLU A 22 -18.47 -10.93 -3.81
N LEU A 23 -17.86 -9.75 -4.00
CA LEU A 23 -16.99 -9.15 -2.98
C LEU A 23 -17.75 -8.90 -1.67
N HIS A 24 -19.00 -8.40 -1.75
CA HIS A 24 -19.84 -8.21 -0.58
C HIS A 24 -20.19 -9.54 0.12
N GLU A 25 -20.47 -10.61 -0.60
CA GLU A 25 -20.73 -11.93 -0.02
C GLU A 25 -19.51 -12.45 0.72
N ARG A 26 -18.32 -12.27 0.15
CA ARG A 26 -17.03 -12.64 0.76
C ARG A 26 -16.83 -12.02 2.14
N VAL A 27 -17.19 -10.76 2.36
CA VAL A 27 -16.99 -10.05 3.63
C VAL A 27 -18.26 -9.97 4.49
N GLY A 28 -19.43 -10.12 3.89
CA GLY A 28 -20.72 -9.96 4.54
C GLY A 28 -20.97 -10.92 5.68
N HIS A 29 -20.43 -12.14 5.64
CA HIS A 29 -20.54 -13.13 6.70
C HIS A 29 -19.82 -12.70 8.00
N ARG A 30 -18.89 -11.72 7.94
CA ARG A 30 -18.25 -11.13 9.12
C ARG A 30 -19.18 -10.23 9.92
N CYS A 31 -20.36 -9.90 9.38
CA CYS A 31 -21.39 -9.14 10.07
C CYS A 31 -22.38 -10.05 10.77
N VAL A 32 -22.53 -9.88 12.09
CA VAL A 32 -23.44 -10.70 12.90
C VAL A 32 -24.91 -10.50 12.49
N ARG A 33 -25.30 -9.25 12.17
CA ARG A 33 -26.70 -8.90 11.83
C ARG A 33 -26.87 -8.62 10.34
N SER A 34 -28.01 -9.03 9.79
CA SER A 34 -28.36 -8.85 8.38
C SER A 34 -28.42 -7.37 7.96
N GLU A 35 -28.84 -6.48 8.87
CA GLU A 35 -28.86 -5.05 8.58
C GLU A 35 -27.43 -4.48 8.41
N ALA A 36 -26.49 -4.89 9.26
CA ALA A 36 -25.08 -4.50 9.11
C ALA A 36 -24.50 -5.02 7.80
N ARG A 37 -24.81 -6.27 7.42
CA ARG A 37 -24.40 -6.86 6.14
C ARG A 37 -24.91 -6.06 4.94
N LYS A 38 -26.20 -5.76 4.90
CA LYS A 38 -26.79 -4.92 3.85
C LYS A 38 -26.16 -3.52 3.81
N ARG A 39 -25.84 -2.95 4.98
CA ARG A 39 -25.26 -1.63 5.08
C ARG A 39 -23.79 -1.58 4.63
N VAL A 40 -23.00 -2.65 4.82
CA VAL A 40 -21.67 -2.78 4.24
C VAL A 40 -21.72 -2.63 2.72
N LYS A 41 -22.63 -3.34 2.02
CA LYS A 41 -22.80 -3.20 0.56
C LYS A 41 -23.11 -1.76 0.15
N ARG A 42 -24.06 -1.13 0.85
CA ARG A 42 -24.43 0.27 0.57
C ARG A 42 -23.28 1.22 0.84
N TYR A 43 -22.52 0.98 1.92
CA TYR A 43 -21.34 1.78 2.25
C TYR A 43 -20.27 1.70 1.16
N LEU A 44 -19.98 0.50 0.64
CA LEU A 44 -19.08 0.31 -0.49
C LEU A 44 -19.58 1.04 -1.74
N LEU A 45 -20.87 0.94 -2.06
CA LEU A 45 -21.47 1.71 -3.16
C LEU A 45 -21.30 3.22 -2.98
N GLY A 46 -21.46 3.73 -1.75
CA GLY A 46 -21.21 5.13 -1.43
C GLY A 46 -19.73 5.52 -1.58
N LEU A 47 -18.79 4.66 -1.17
CA LEU A 47 -17.36 4.89 -1.37
C LEU A 47 -16.97 4.90 -2.86
N LEU A 48 -17.60 4.07 -3.67
CA LEU A 48 -17.37 4.00 -5.13
C LEU A 48 -18.12 5.08 -5.91
N GLY A 49 -19.16 5.68 -5.29
CA GLY A 49 -19.98 6.70 -5.92
C GLY A 49 -19.28 8.05 -6.08
N ARG A 50 -19.77 8.87 -7.00
CA ARG A 50 -19.30 10.25 -7.25
C ARG A 50 -19.83 11.21 -6.17
N ILE A 51 -19.28 11.15 -4.97
CA ILE A 51 -19.60 11.99 -3.83
C ILE A 51 -18.38 12.85 -3.53
N GLU A 52 -18.51 14.17 -3.60
CA GLU A 52 -17.41 15.12 -3.39
C GLU A 52 -16.73 14.92 -2.02
N ARG A 53 -17.53 14.72 -0.96
CA ARG A 53 -17.01 14.44 0.38
C ARG A 53 -17.73 13.26 1.01
N LYS A 54 -17.05 12.15 1.19
CA LYS A 54 -17.58 10.87 1.67
C LYS A 54 -17.64 10.81 3.20
N ASN A 55 -18.34 11.78 3.82
CA ASN A 55 -18.64 11.78 5.25
C ASN A 55 -20.00 11.12 5.54
N GLY A 56 -20.32 10.94 6.83
CA GLY A 56 -21.52 10.21 7.26
C GLY A 56 -22.83 10.75 6.69
N TRP A 57 -23.00 12.08 6.54
CA TRP A 57 -24.19 12.70 5.97
C TRP A 57 -24.30 12.48 4.46
N ARG A 58 -23.26 12.86 3.72
CA ARG A 58 -23.23 12.72 2.25
C ARG A 58 -23.34 11.26 1.82
N MET A 59 -22.69 10.37 2.57
CA MET A 59 -22.81 8.93 2.34
C MET A 59 -24.24 8.44 2.55
N ALA A 60 -24.89 8.83 3.66
CA ALA A 60 -26.28 8.46 3.94
C ALA A 60 -27.24 8.94 2.83
N GLU A 61 -27.12 10.21 2.44
CA GLU A 61 -27.89 10.79 1.33
C GLU A 61 -27.71 10.01 0.02
N ALA A 62 -26.48 9.72 -0.36
CA ALA A 62 -26.17 9.02 -1.60
C ALA A 62 -26.67 7.57 -1.65
N ILE A 63 -26.74 6.88 -0.50
CA ILE A 63 -27.30 5.52 -0.41
C ILE A 63 -28.79 5.48 -0.09
N GLY A 64 -29.48 6.64 -0.11
CA GLY A 64 -30.93 6.76 0.09
C GLY A 64 -31.38 6.58 1.55
N GLU A 65 -30.52 6.86 2.52
CA GLU A 65 -30.89 6.93 3.95
C GLU A 65 -31.31 8.37 4.32
N ARG A 66 -32.30 8.50 5.22
CA ARG A 66 -32.84 9.82 5.65
C ARG A 66 -31.89 10.59 6.56
N ASP A 67 -31.01 9.88 7.25
CA ASP A 67 -30.08 10.43 8.24
C ASP A 67 -28.81 9.59 8.30
N PRO A 68 -27.72 10.10 8.88
CA PRO A 68 -26.43 9.40 8.93
C PRO A 68 -26.36 8.30 9.99
N GLN A 69 -27.40 8.08 10.79
CA GLN A 69 -27.36 7.15 11.94
C GLN A 69 -27.03 5.73 11.50
N GLY A 70 -27.53 5.33 10.33
CA GLY A 70 -27.25 4.02 9.77
C GLY A 70 -25.77 3.82 9.46
N VAL A 71 -25.16 4.77 8.77
CA VAL A 71 -23.73 4.81 8.46
C VAL A 71 -22.89 4.89 9.74
N GLN A 72 -23.29 5.77 10.68
CA GLN A 72 -22.59 5.92 11.96
C GLN A 72 -22.63 4.64 12.79
N ARG A 73 -23.77 3.95 12.85
CA ARG A 73 -23.90 2.66 13.56
C ARG A 73 -23.02 1.58 12.94
N LEU A 74 -22.92 1.52 11.62
CA LEU A 74 -22.04 0.55 10.95
C LEU A 74 -20.59 0.69 11.44
N LEU A 75 -20.10 1.91 11.54
CA LEU A 75 -18.72 2.17 11.93
C LEU A 75 -18.49 2.11 13.44
N ASN A 76 -19.41 2.65 14.27
CA ASN A 76 -19.16 2.84 15.70
C ASN A 76 -19.67 1.71 16.60
N SER A 77 -20.79 1.04 16.26
CA SER A 77 -21.45 0.12 17.21
C SER A 77 -21.93 -1.20 16.63
N ALA A 78 -21.97 -1.37 15.31
CA ALA A 78 -22.32 -2.65 14.70
C ALA A 78 -21.28 -3.72 15.07
N LYS A 79 -21.76 -4.93 15.33
CA LYS A 79 -20.86 -6.07 15.64
C LYS A 79 -20.34 -6.70 14.36
N TRP A 80 -19.13 -6.37 14.00
CA TRP A 80 -18.34 -7.00 12.96
C TRP A 80 -16.86 -6.73 13.18
N ASP A 81 -16.05 -7.66 12.71
CA ASP A 81 -14.61 -7.69 12.90
C ASP A 81 -13.90 -7.10 11.67
N ALA A 82 -13.30 -5.92 11.85
CA ALA A 82 -12.55 -5.24 10.80
C ALA A 82 -11.24 -5.97 10.45
N ASP A 83 -10.64 -6.72 11.38
CA ASP A 83 -9.42 -7.48 11.12
C ASP A 83 -9.73 -8.73 10.30
N ALA A 84 -10.83 -9.41 10.58
CA ALA A 84 -11.29 -10.52 9.77
C ALA A 84 -11.65 -10.06 8.33
N VAL A 85 -12.26 -8.88 8.18
CA VAL A 85 -12.52 -8.29 6.84
C VAL A 85 -11.23 -7.92 6.13
N ARG A 86 -10.21 -7.39 6.86
CA ARG A 86 -8.88 -7.15 6.29
C ARG A 86 -8.23 -8.46 5.80
N ASP A 87 -8.38 -9.55 6.54
CA ASP A 87 -7.84 -10.85 6.13
C ASP A 87 -8.54 -11.40 4.87
N ASP A 88 -9.85 -11.18 4.75
CA ASP A 88 -10.60 -11.52 3.54
C ASP A 88 -10.22 -10.61 2.36
N LEU A 89 -10.00 -9.32 2.60
CA LEU A 89 -9.44 -8.37 1.63
C LEU A 89 -8.06 -8.83 1.13
N ARG A 90 -7.15 -9.21 2.03
CA ARG A 90 -5.82 -9.71 1.66
C ARG A 90 -5.94 -10.93 0.75
N LYS A 91 -6.82 -11.88 1.05
CA LYS A 91 -7.09 -13.03 0.19
C LYS A 91 -7.61 -12.59 -1.19
N TYR A 92 -8.57 -11.67 -1.21
CA TYR A 92 -9.11 -11.12 -2.46
C TYR A 92 -8.02 -10.49 -3.33
N VAL A 93 -7.15 -9.67 -2.75
CA VAL A 93 -6.02 -9.06 -3.47
C VAL A 93 -5.06 -10.12 -4.01
N VAL A 94 -4.70 -11.10 -3.18
CA VAL A 94 -3.77 -12.19 -3.58
C VAL A 94 -4.37 -13.07 -4.68
N GLU A 95 -5.66 -13.37 -4.65
CA GLU A 95 -6.34 -14.15 -5.69
C GLU A 95 -6.26 -13.47 -7.07
N HIS A 96 -6.38 -12.14 -7.14
CA HIS A 96 -6.42 -11.41 -8.40
C HIS A 96 -5.05 -10.88 -8.83
N LEU A 97 -4.29 -10.32 -7.90
CA LEU A 97 -3.01 -9.69 -8.20
C LEU A 97 -1.81 -10.57 -7.88
N GLY A 98 -1.99 -11.70 -7.18
CA GLY A 98 -0.90 -12.54 -6.71
C GLY A 98 0.01 -13.04 -7.82
N ASP A 99 1.32 -12.90 -7.62
CA ASP A 99 2.37 -13.38 -8.51
C ASP A 99 3.64 -13.68 -7.70
N GLN A 100 4.18 -14.91 -7.85
CA GLN A 100 5.37 -15.33 -7.09
C GLN A 100 6.66 -14.72 -7.58
N GLN A 101 6.72 -14.28 -8.84
CA GLN A 101 7.92 -13.77 -9.46
C GLN A 101 8.03 -12.25 -9.34
N THR A 102 6.90 -11.55 -9.50
CA THR A 102 6.85 -10.09 -9.53
C THR A 102 6.22 -9.48 -8.28
N GLY A 103 5.73 -10.30 -7.34
CA GLY A 103 5.08 -9.83 -6.13
C GLY A 103 6.00 -9.08 -5.17
N VAL A 104 5.59 -7.90 -4.72
CA VAL A 104 6.31 -7.03 -3.80
C VAL A 104 5.40 -6.60 -2.66
N LEU A 105 5.89 -6.66 -1.43
CA LEU A 105 5.27 -6.07 -0.25
C LEU A 105 5.87 -4.68 0.01
N ILE A 106 5.03 -3.66 0.10
CA ILE A 106 5.46 -2.27 0.24
C ILE A 106 4.91 -1.70 1.53
N VAL A 107 5.80 -1.24 2.42
CA VAL A 107 5.44 -0.59 3.68
C VAL A 107 5.59 0.91 3.55
N ASP A 108 4.58 1.65 3.98
CA ASP A 108 4.63 3.10 4.10
C ASP A 108 3.56 3.61 5.08
N GLU A 109 3.60 4.90 5.44
CA GLU A 109 2.59 5.54 6.26
C GLU A 109 2.00 6.79 5.60
N THR A 110 0.77 7.12 6.00
CA THR A 110 0.15 8.39 5.59
C THR A 110 -0.52 9.10 6.75
N GLY A 111 -0.54 10.43 6.69
CA GLY A 111 -1.23 11.28 7.64
C GLY A 111 -2.66 11.59 7.24
N PHE A 112 -3.53 11.67 8.25
CA PHE A 112 -4.91 12.12 8.15
C PHE A 112 -5.05 13.40 8.99
N LEU A 113 -5.15 14.54 8.33
CA LEU A 113 -5.23 15.84 9.00
C LEU A 113 -6.49 15.95 9.84
N LYS A 114 -6.39 16.43 11.07
CA LYS A 114 -7.50 16.60 12.00
C LYS A 114 -7.49 17.97 12.67
N ARG A 115 -8.68 18.49 12.96
CA ARG A 115 -8.85 19.80 13.60
C ARG A 115 -9.09 19.72 15.10
N GLY A 116 -9.28 18.60 15.69
CA GLY A 116 -9.59 18.44 17.12
C GLY A 116 -8.66 17.45 17.79
N GLU A 117 -8.87 17.22 19.07
CA GLU A 117 -8.04 16.36 19.93
C GLU A 117 -8.69 15.02 20.28
N LYS A 118 -9.96 14.81 19.85
CA LYS A 118 -10.78 13.66 20.25
C LYS A 118 -10.62 12.42 19.37
N SER A 119 -10.04 12.56 18.17
CA SER A 119 -9.84 11.40 17.28
C SER A 119 -8.71 10.52 17.83
N VAL A 120 -8.95 9.22 17.91
CA VAL A 120 -7.99 8.24 18.43
C VAL A 120 -6.63 8.35 17.71
N GLY A 121 -5.53 8.41 18.45
CA GLY A 121 -4.19 8.55 17.87
C GLY A 121 -3.82 9.94 17.37
N VAL A 122 -4.71 10.94 17.48
CA VAL A 122 -4.41 12.32 17.04
C VAL A 122 -3.36 12.97 17.94
N ALA A 123 -2.38 13.59 17.33
CA ALA A 123 -1.34 14.40 17.98
C ALA A 123 -0.68 15.34 16.97
N ARG A 124 0.07 16.32 17.45
CA ARG A 124 1.02 17.04 16.61
C ARG A 124 2.19 16.12 16.27
N GLN A 125 2.30 15.73 15.02
CA GLN A 125 3.33 14.82 14.53
C GLN A 125 3.65 15.10 13.07
N TYR A 126 4.87 14.78 12.66
CA TYR A 126 5.30 14.94 11.28
C TYR A 126 4.51 13.98 10.37
N THR A 127 4.09 14.49 9.23
CA THR A 127 3.50 13.67 8.15
C THR A 127 3.94 14.19 6.79
N GLY A 128 4.32 13.27 5.92
CA GLY A 128 4.63 13.57 4.51
C GLY A 128 3.46 14.21 3.76
N THR A 129 2.21 13.92 4.15
CA THR A 129 1.00 14.53 3.56
C THR A 129 0.99 16.06 3.67
N ALA A 130 1.53 16.61 4.75
CA ALA A 130 1.61 18.07 4.96
C ALA A 130 3.04 18.61 4.78
N GLY A 131 4.06 17.74 4.70
CA GLY A 131 5.46 18.14 4.71
C GLY A 131 5.92 18.82 6.02
N ASP A 132 5.11 18.73 7.08
CA ASP A 132 5.32 19.47 8.35
C ASP A 132 4.76 18.70 9.55
N THR A 133 5.03 19.22 10.76
CA THR A 133 4.47 18.77 12.02
C THR A 133 3.12 19.41 12.29
N VAL A 134 2.06 18.68 12.00
CA VAL A 134 0.66 19.12 12.11
C VAL A 134 -0.17 18.21 12.99
N ASN A 135 -1.37 18.67 13.36
CA ASN A 135 -2.32 17.84 14.11
C ASN A 135 -2.94 16.80 13.18
N CYS A 136 -2.54 15.55 13.32
CA CYS A 136 -2.97 14.45 12.45
C CYS A 136 -3.02 13.11 13.18
N GLN A 137 -3.72 12.16 12.58
CA GLN A 137 -3.54 10.73 12.84
C GLN A 137 -2.54 10.18 11.81
N VAL A 138 -1.76 9.18 12.15
CA VAL A 138 -0.87 8.50 11.22
C VAL A 138 -1.27 7.03 11.15
N GLY A 139 -1.55 6.54 9.95
CA GLY A 139 -1.77 5.14 9.68
C GLY A 139 -0.57 4.56 8.94
N ALA A 140 -0.06 3.42 9.40
CA ALA A 140 0.88 2.59 8.66
C ALA A 140 0.11 1.59 7.81
N PHE A 141 0.59 1.32 6.60
CA PHE A 141 -0.08 0.46 5.62
C PHE A 141 0.91 -0.52 4.99
N LEU A 142 0.38 -1.66 4.62
CA LEU A 142 1.06 -2.64 3.81
C LEU A 142 0.30 -2.78 2.48
N ALA A 143 0.95 -2.50 1.37
CA ALA A 143 0.43 -2.75 0.04
C ALA A 143 1.09 -3.99 -0.57
N TYR A 144 0.39 -4.63 -1.47
CA TYR A 144 0.88 -5.66 -2.38
C TYR A 144 0.89 -5.10 -3.79
N SER A 145 2.00 -5.26 -4.48
CA SER A 145 2.17 -4.86 -5.88
C SER A 145 2.66 -6.04 -6.71
N SER A 146 2.24 -6.09 -7.97
CA SER A 146 2.76 -7.00 -8.99
C SER A 146 2.60 -6.37 -10.36
N GLY A 147 3.02 -7.06 -11.43
CA GLY A 147 2.75 -6.63 -12.82
C GLY A 147 1.27 -6.47 -13.16
N LYS A 148 0.35 -6.96 -12.31
CA LYS A 148 -1.10 -6.84 -12.49
C LYS A 148 -1.70 -5.58 -11.86
N GLY A 149 -1.01 -4.95 -10.90
CA GLY A 149 -1.47 -3.76 -10.18
C GLY A 149 -1.06 -3.76 -8.71
N ALA A 150 -1.50 -2.75 -7.96
CA ALA A 150 -1.19 -2.59 -6.54
C ALA A 150 -2.41 -2.27 -5.70
N ALA A 151 -2.52 -2.86 -4.50
CA ALA A 151 -3.59 -2.59 -3.55
C ALA A 151 -3.12 -2.78 -2.11
N PHE A 152 -3.76 -2.08 -1.16
CA PHE A 152 -3.53 -2.29 0.27
C PHE A 152 -4.03 -3.65 0.72
N ILE A 153 -3.25 -4.33 1.59
CA ILE A 153 -3.60 -5.63 2.19
C ILE A 153 -3.63 -5.61 3.71
N ASP A 154 -3.04 -4.59 4.34
CA ASP A 154 -3.07 -4.41 5.80
C ASP A 154 -2.93 -2.93 6.19
N ARG A 155 -3.28 -2.62 7.45
CA ARG A 155 -3.24 -1.28 8.04
C ARG A 155 -3.06 -1.37 9.56
N ALA A 156 -2.45 -0.34 10.14
CA ALA A 156 -2.35 -0.15 11.59
C ALA A 156 -2.42 1.34 11.93
N LEU A 157 -3.15 1.70 12.99
CA LEU A 157 -3.18 3.07 13.49
C LEU A 157 -2.04 3.28 14.48
N TYR A 158 -1.16 4.23 14.20
CA TYR A 158 -0.12 4.62 15.14
C TYR A 158 -0.71 5.37 16.33
N LEU A 159 -0.45 4.86 17.54
CA LEU A 159 -0.79 5.51 18.79
C LEU A 159 0.46 6.16 19.41
N PRO A 160 0.58 7.49 19.41
CA PRO A 160 1.68 8.17 20.09
C PRO A 160 1.75 7.84 21.59
N LYS A 161 2.92 7.95 22.20
CA LYS A 161 3.12 7.66 23.65
C LYS A 161 2.15 8.42 24.56
N GLY A 162 1.77 9.65 24.21
CA GLY A 162 0.76 10.41 24.95
C GLY A 162 -0.64 9.79 24.96
N TRP A 163 -0.94 8.91 24.01
CA TRP A 163 -2.18 8.13 23.97
C TRP A 163 -2.07 6.84 24.79
N THR A 164 -0.98 6.11 24.62
CA THR A 164 -0.79 4.83 25.30
C THR A 164 -0.60 5.00 26.81
N GLY A 165 -0.09 6.16 27.26
CA GLY A 165 0.07 6.53 28.66
C GLY A 165 -1.14 7.18 29.33
N ASP A 166 -2.29 7.37 28.60
CA ASP A 166 -3.51 8.01 29.13
C ASP A 166 -4.69 7.01 29.11
N PRO A 167 -4.96 6.28 30.20
CA PRO A 167 -6.02 5.29 30.27
C PRO A 167 -7.40 5.87 30.02
N ALA A 168 -7.71 7.07 30.55
CA ALA A 168 -9.04 7.69 30.40
C ALA A 168 -9.33 8.07 28.93
N ARG A 169 -8.30 8.60 28.25
CA ARG A 169 -8.39 8.93 26.83
C ARG A 169 -8.53 7.69 25.93
N ARG A 170 -7.85 6.60 26.30
CA ARG A 170 -7.97 5.29 25.64
C ARG A 170 -9.38 4.74 25.77
N GLU A 171 -9.94 4.74 26.99
CA GLU A 171 -11.29 4.27 27.27
C GLU A 171 -12.34 5.08 26.49
N GLU A 172 -12.27 6.43 26.52
CA GLU A 172 -13.16 7.31 25.74
C GLU A 172 -13.13 6.95 24.25
N ALA A 173 -11.95 6.69 23.70
CA ALA A 173 -11.76 6.34 22.30
C ALA A 173 -12.03 4.86 21.98
N GLY A 174 -12.24 4.02 22.98
CA GLY A 174 -12.47 2.58 22.82
C GLY A 174 -11.24 1.83 22.33
N VAL A 175 -10.06 2.24 22.76
CA VAL A 175 -8.80 1.51 22.49
C VAL A 175 -8.79 0.25 23.35
N PRO A 176 -8.54 -0.97 22.79
CA PRO A 176 -8.47 -2.20 23.56
C PRO A 176 -7.42 -2.12 24.69
N GLU A 177 -7.74 -2.73 25.83
CA GLU A 177 -6.86 -2.69 27.03
C GLU A 177 -5.46 -3.26 26.74
N GLU A 178 -5.40 -4.33 25.97
CA GLU A 178 -4.17 -5.03 25.59
C GLU A 178 -3.29 -4.24 24.63
N THR A 179 -3.80 -3.12 24.06
CA THR A 179 -3.02 -2.31 23.11
C THR A 179 -1.85 -1.64 23.84
N VAL A 180 -0.65 -2.03 23.49
CA VAL A 180 0.60 -1.44 23.99
C VAL A 180 1.18 -0.45 22.99
N PHE A 181 2.12 0.38 23.44
CA PHE A 181 2.86 1.24 22.53
C PHE A 181 3.64 0.40 21.52
N ARG A 182 3.46 0.74 20.25
CA ARG A 182 4.26 0.26 19.12
C ARG A 182 4.78 1.45 18.33
N ASN A 183 6.07 1.48 18.03
CA ASN A 183 6.56 2.45 17.06
C ASN A 183 6.14 2.03 15.63
N LYS A 184 6.32 2.92 14.64
CA LYS A 184 5.86 2.66 13.26
C LYS A 184 6.55 1.44 12.62
N VAL A 185 7.81 1.18 12.97
CA VAL A 185 8.54 0.02 12.45
C VAL A 185 8.01 -1.28 13.04
N GLU A 186 7.72 -1.33 14.34
CA GLU A 186 7.09 -2.49 14.98
C GLU A 186 5.69 -2.76 14.36
N LEU A 187 4.92 -1.72 14.03
CA LEU A 187 3.65 -1.88 13.31
C LEU A 187 3.85 -2.47 11.91
N ALA A 188 4.89 -2.03 11.21
CA ALA A 188 5.27 -2.57 9.90
C ALA A 188 5.68 -4.05 9.99
N GLU A 189 6.52 -4.39 10.97
CA GLU A 189 6.95 -5.76 11.23
C GLU A 189 5.74 -6.67 11.55
N GLU A 190 4.79 -6.22 12.36
CA GLU A 190 3.56 -6.97 12.66
C GLU A 190 2.68 -7.20 11.40
N MET A 191 2.56 -6.20 10.51
CA MET A 191 1.83 -6.35 9.25
C MET A 191 2.54 -7.33 8.30
N LEU A 192 3.85 -7.21 8.17
CA LEU A 192 4.67 -8.13 7.38
C LEU A 192 4.59 -9.57 7.91
N GLU A 193 4.65 -9.77 9.24
CA GLU A 193 4.49 -11.10 9.84
C GLU A 193 3.14 -11.73 9.48
N ARG A 194 2.04 -10.94 9.54
CA ARG A 194 0.72 -11.41 9.13
C ARG A 194 0.67 -11.78 7.64
N ALA A 195 1.35 -11.02 6.80
CA ALA A 195 1.44 -11.31 5.36
C ALA A 195 2.26 -12.59 5.09
N PHE A 196 3.39 -12.76 5.77
CA PHE A 196 4.22 -13.95 5.67
C PHE A 196 3.50 -15.20 6.17
N ALA A 197 2.85 -15.10 7.34
CA ALA A 197 2.05 -16.21 7.90
C ALA A 197 0.85 -16.60 7.01
N ALA A 198 0.30 -15.63 6.28
CA ALA A 198 -0.78 -15.87 5.33
C ALA A 198 -0.29 -16.41 3.97
N GLY A 199 1.01 -16.60 3.77
CA GLY A 199 1.58 -17.09 2.52
C GLY A 199 1.41 -16.13 1.33
N VAL A 200 1.40 -14.81 1.57
CA VAL A 200 1.33 -13.82 0.48
C VAL A 200 2.50 -14.03 -0.47
N PRO A 201 2.26 -14.21 -1.78
CA PRO A 201 3.30 -14.55 -2.76
C PRO A 201 4.11 -13.29 -3.12
N ALA A 202 5.02 -12.90 -2.23
CA ALA A 202 5.89 -11.75 -2.42
C ALA A 202 7.35 -12.17 -2.38
N ARG A 203 8.07 -11.78 -3.41
CA ARG A 203 9.50 -12.04 -3.56
C ARG A 203 10.34 -11.00 -2.81
N TRP A 204 9.87 -9.76 -2.74
CA TRP A 204 10.60 -8.63 -2.17
C TRP A 204 9.77 -7.86 -1.13
N VAL A 205 10.48 -7.22 -0.19
CA VAL A 205 9.93 -6.20 0.70
C VAL A 205 10.58 -4.85 0.37
N VAL A 206 9.76 -3.81 0.25
CA VAL A 206 10.19 -2.46 -0.09
C VAL A 206 9.67 -1.48 0.96
N ALA A 207 10.48 -0.51 1.30
CA ALA A 207 10.09 0.55 2.24
C ALA A 207 10.89 1.84 1.96
N ASP A 208 10.38 2.95 2.47
CA ASP A 208 11.04 4.25 2.37
C ASP A 208 12.23 4.39 3.34
N SER A 209 12.85 5.57 3.33
CA SER A 209 14.02 5.87 4.16
C SER A 209 13.73 5.96 5.66
N PHE A 210 12.47 6.13 6.06
CA PHE A 210 12.08 6.10 7.47
C PHE A 210 12.30 4.69 8.07
N TYR A 211 11.90 3.65 7.36
CA TYR A 211 12.11 2.24 7.75
C TYR A 211 13.52 1.79 7.43
N GLY A 212 13.97 2.06 6.21
CA GLY A 212 15.25 1.55 5.71
C GLY A 212 16.49 2.10 6.42
N ARG A 213 16.44 3.30 7.03
CA ARG A 213 17.56 3.83 7.84
C ARG A 213 17.88 2.97 9.07
N LEU A 214 16.89 2.19 9.57
CA LEU A 214 17.06 1.40 10.78
C LEU A 214 17.70 0.05 10.45
N HIS A 215 18.87 -0.18 11.01
CA HIS A 215 19.59 -1.45 10.85
C HIS A 215 18.79 -2.62 11.38
N SER A 216 18.11 -2.43 12.53
CA SER A 216 17.27 -3.46 13.16
C SER A 216 16.15 -3.96 12.23
N PHE A 217 15.52 -3.10 11.43
CA PHE A 217 14.49 -3.52 10.48
C PHE A 217 15.06 -4.39 9.37
N ARG A 218 16.22 -4.02 8.82
CA ARG A 218 16.90 -4.83 7.80
C ARG A 218 17.36 -6.18 8.35
N GLU A 219 17.97 -6.20 9.56
CA GLU A 219 18.35 -7.43 10.24
C GLU A 219 17.14 -8.33 10.55
N TRP A 220 16.00 -7.72 10.91
CA TRP A 220 14.75 -8.42 11.14
C TRP A 220 14.26 -9.17 9.90
N LEU A 221 14.36 -8.55 8.71
CA LEU A 221 14.06 -9.16 7.40
C LEU A 221 15.08 -10.26 7.04
N GLU A 222 16.37 -9.99 7.21
CA GLU A 222 17.45 -10.92 6.91
C GLU A 222 17.41 -12.19 7.81
N ALA A 223 17.05 -12.03 9.08
CA ALA A 223 16.86 -13.16 9.99
C ALA A 223 15.74 -14.12 9.53
N ARG A 224 14.77 -13.59 8.79
CA ARG A 224 13.67 -14.34 8.18
C ARG A 224 13.93 -14.80 6.75
N GLY A 225 15.13 -14.54 6.21
CA GLY A 225 15.48 -14.84 4.84
C GLY A 225 14.62 -14.09 3.82
N ARG A 226 14.14 -12.89 4.18
CA ARG A 226 13.27 -12.09 3.30
C ARG A 226 14.08 -11.09 2.49
N PRO A 227 14.10 -11.21 1.14
CA PRO A 227 14.72 -10.22 0.29
C PRO A 227 14.05 -8.86 0.45
N TYR A 228 14.87 -7.81 0.37
CA TYR A 228 14.36 -6.43 0.46
C TYR A 228 15.15 -5.47 -0.44
N ALA A 229 14.51 -4.35 -0.80
CA ALA A 229 15.15 -3.16 -1.33
C ALA A 229 14.54 -1.93 -0.63
N VAL A 230 15.29 -1.31 0.29
CA VAL A 230 14.79 -0.20 1.11
C VAL A 230 15.59 1.07 0.85
N MET A 231 14.90 2.21 0.77
CA MET A 231 15.59 3.49 0.71
C MET A 231 16.34 3.74 2.02
N VAL A 232 17.50 4.37 1.90
CA VAL A 232 18.32 4.77 3.05
C VAL A 232 18.81 6.20 2.89
N PRO A 233 18.99 6.97 3.99
CA PRO A 233 19.58 8.29 3.90
C PRO A 233 21.08 8.20 3.54
N LYS A 234 21.59 9.20 2.82
CA LYS A 234 23.01 9.31 2.44
C LYS A 234 23.98 9.26 3.63
N THR A 235 23.49 9.58 4.81
CA THR A 235 24.27 9.56 6.06
C THR A 235 24.43 8.16 6.66
N ASN A 236 23.71 7.14 6.17
CA ASN A 236 23.91 5.76 6.59
C ASN A 236 25.34 5.30 6.28
N ALA A 237 25.93 4.56 7.22
CA ALA A 237 27.27 4.01 7.03
C ALA A 237 27.19 2.57 6.50
N VAL A 238 27.89 2.30 5.41
CA VAL A 238 28.00 0.97 4.78
C VAL A 238 29.44 0.53 4.64
N PRO A 239 29.73 -0.78 4.77
CA PRO A 239 31.05 -1.33 4.48
C PRO A 239 31.20 -1.51 2.96
N LEU A 240 32.06 -0.73 2.32
CA LEU A 240 32.42 -0.87 0.93
C LEU A 240 33.93 -0.87 0.78
N GLY A 241 34.49 -1.87 0.07
CA GLY A 241 35.93 -2.00 -0.11
C GLY A 241 36.71 -2.14 1.19
N GLY A 242 36.14 -2.84 2.19
CA GLY A 242 36.76 -3.05 3.51
C GLY A 242 36.72 -1.82 4.44
N ARG A 243 36.07 -0.72 4.04
CA ARG A 243 35.97 0.51 4.83
C ARG A 243 34.52 0.89 5.11
N LYS A 244 34.17 1.03 6.37
CA LYS A 244 32.84 1.52 6.78
C LYS A 244 32.84 3.05 6.78
N LYS A 245 32.07 3.65 5.85
CA LYS A 245 31.89 5.09 5.69
C LYS A 245 30.44 5.42 5.41
N LYS A 246 30.06 6.69 5.51
CA LYS A 246 28.77 7.16 5.05
C LYS A 246 28.63 6.95 3.52
N ILE A 247 27.40 6.68 3.08
CA ILE A 247 27.11 6.47 1.65
C ILE A 247 27.56 7.65 0.82
N GLU A 248 27.29 8.90 1.25
CA GLU A 248 27.73 10.11 0.55
C GLU A 248 29.24 10.10 0.25
N GLN A 249 30.08 9.68 1.21
CA GLN A 249 31.53 9.63 1.06
C GLN A 249 32.04 8.52 0.11
N HIS A 250 31.24 7.49 -0.09
CA HIS A 250 31.53 6.47 -1.09
C HIS A 250 31.15 6.97 -2.49
N VAL A 251 29.95 7.59 -2.60
CA VAL A 251 29.39 8.02 -3.88
C VAL A 251 30.20 9.18 -4.52
N GLU A 252 30.68 10.15 -3.74
CA GLU A 252 31.57 11.23 -4.22
C GLU A 252 32.83 10.73 -4.95
N ARG A 253 33.19 9.49 -4.80
CA ARG A 253 34.41 8.88 -5.37
C ARG A 253 34.15 7.80 -6.41
N LEU A 254 32.88 7.61 -6.78
CA LEU A 254 32.54 6.64 -7.79
C LEU A 254 33.02 7.13 -9.17
N PRO A 255 33.75 6.31 -9.92
CA PRO A 255 34.13 6.65 -11.29
C PRO A 255 32.90 6.63 -12.20
N GLU A 256 32.94 7.37 -13.29
CA GLU A 256 31.81 7.49 -14.21
C GLU A 256 31.42 6.17 -14.90
N ASP A 257 32.32 5.27 -15.05
CA ASP A 257 32.08 3.96 -15.70
C ASP A 257 31.25 2.97 -14.88
N VAL A 258 30.96 3.27 -13.58
CA VAL A 258 30.04 2.46 -12.77
C VAL A 258 28.57 2.83 -12.96
N TRP A 259 28.30 3.98 -13.61
CA TRP A 259 26.96 4.44 -13.86
C TRP A 259 26.45 3.88 -15.19
N SER A 260 25.24 3.35 -15.17
CA SER A 260 24.59 2.83 -16.37
C SER A 260 23.11 3.17 -16.37
N GLU A 261 22.57 3.47 -17.55
CA GLU A 261 21.13 3.57 -17.75
C GLU A 261 20.53 2.15 -17.64
N VAL A 262 19.74 1.91 -16.60
CA VAL A 262 19.09 0.62 -16.38
C VAL A 262 17.58 0.80 -16.49
N ARG A 263 16.96 0.03 -17.37
CA ARG A 263 15.50 -0.01 -17.52
C ARG A 263 14.96 -1.28 -16.88
N PRO A 264 13.96 -1.17 -15.99
CA PRO A 264 13.28 -2.35 -15.47
C PRO A 264 12.64 -3.15 -16.59
N ALA A 265 12.55 -4.47 -16.41
CA ALA A 265 11.92 -5.35 -17.39
C ALA A 265 10.45 -5.06 -17.67
N GLN A 266 9.78 -4.30 -16.80
CA GLN A 266 8.36 -3.91 -16.89
C GLN A 266 8.16 -2.40 -17.15
N ASP A 267 9.17 -1.71 -17.70
CA ASP A 267 9.04 -0.29 -18.03
C ASP A 267 8.11 -0.09 -19.24
N ASP A 268 7.01 0.64 -19.03
CA ASP A 268 6.06 1.03 -20.08
C ASP A 268 6.56 2.18 -20.98
N GLY A 269 7.83 2.59 -20.83
CA GLY A 269 8.47 3.62 -21.63
C GLY A 269 8.13 5.07 -21.23
N GLY A 270 7.32 5.27 -20.19
CA GLY A 270 6.89 6.59 -19.74
C GLY A 270 7.76 7.23 -18.65
N ARG A 271 8.70 6.51 -18.10
CA ARG A 271 9.56 7.00 -17.01
C ARG A 271 10.83 7.63 -17.55
N ARG A 272 11.29 8.72 -16.91
CA ARG A 272 12.58 9.36 -17.24
C ARG A 272 13.71 8.36 -17.04
N PRO A 273 14.71 8.31 -17.93
CA PRO A 273 15.85 7.44 -17.74
C PRO A 273 16.64 7.88 -16.50
N TRP A 274 16.93 6.93 -15.63
CA TRP A 274 17.78 7.11 -14.47
C TRP A 274 19.07 6.32 -14.68
N GLU A 275 20.19 6.91 -14.30
CA GLU A 275 21.42 6.16 -14.18
C GLU A 275 21.53 5.52 -12.79
N TRP A 276 22.06 4.33 -12.77
CA TRP A 276 22.21 3.53 -11.57
C TRP A 276 23.65 3.04 -11.41
N ALA A 277 24.15 3.12 -10.18
CA ALA A 277 25.36 2.43 -9.77
C ALA A 277 24.94 1.31 -8.80
N CYS A 278 25.39 0.08 -9.06
CA CYS A 278 25.14 -1.08 -8.20
C CYS A 278 26.47 -1.57 -7.60
N LEU A 279 26.59 -1.47 -6.29
CA LEU A 279 27.83 -1.75 -5.57
C LEU A 279 27.64 -2.92 -4.61
N ASP A 280 28.50 -3.93 -4.71
CA ASP A 280 28.51 -5.07 -3.81
C ASP A 280 28.96 -4.65 -2.40
N LEU A 281 28.16 -4.89 -1.38
CA LEU A 281 28.51 -4.63 0.01
C LEU A 281 29.09 -5.86 0.72
N ALA A 282 28.42 -6.98 0.64
CA ALA A 282 28.87 -8.24 1.23
C ALA A 282 28.00 -9.41 0.73
N ALA A 283 28.60 -10.58 0.60
CA ALA A 283 27.88 -11.84 0.41
C ALA A 283 27.54 -12.46 1.77
N ASP A 284 26.36 -13.09 1.87
CA ASP A 284 25.99 -14.04 2.92
C ASP A 284 25.99 -15.44 2.29
N SER A 285 27.20 -15.96 2.13
CA SER A 285 27.45 -17.18 1.34
C SER A 285 26.78 -18.42 1.92
N GLU A 286 26.54 -18.46 3.23
CA GLU A 286 25.85 -19.57 3.89
C GLU A 286 24.37 -19.64 3.49
N LYS A 287 23.76 -18.47 3.16
CA LYS A 287 22.36 -18.37 2.72
C LYS A 287 22.19 -18.22 1.22
N GLY A 288 23.27 -18.16 0.42
CA GLY A 288 23.21 -17.84 -1.00
C GLY A 288 22.63 -16.45 -1.28
N MET A 289 22.86 -15.51 -0.37
CA MET A 289 22.32 -14.16 -0.41
C MET A 289 23.43 -13.12 -0.50
N ARG A 290 23.11 -11.95 -1.02
CA ARG A 290 24.05 -10.83 -1.20
C ARG A 290 23.40 -9.52 -0.80
N ARG A 291 24.21 -8.56 -0.36
CA ARG A 291 23.80 -7.18 -0.08
C ARG A 291 24.38 -6.25 -1.11
N TRP A 292 23.57 -5.29 -1.56
CA TRP A 292 23.98 -4.25 -2.50
C TRP A 292 23.66 -2.86 -1.95
N LEU A 293 24.46 -1.90 -2.37
CA LEU A 293 24.12 -0.49 -2.36
C LEU A 293 23.79 -0.08 -3.80
N LEU A 294 22.54 0.34 -4.03
CA LEU A 294 22.15 0.93 -5.30
C LEU A 294 22.06 2.44 -5.11
N VAL A 295 22.58 3.17 -6.06
CA VAL A 295 22.51 4.61 -6.12
C VAL A 295 21.84 5.00 -7.43
N ARG A 296 20.76 5.76 -7.33
CA ARG A 296 20.05 6.32 -8.48
C ARG A 296 20.49 7.78 -8.66
N ARG A 297 20.80 8.17 -9.91
CA ARG A 297 21.14 9.53 -10.31
C ARG A 297 20.19 10.00 -11.41
N SER A 298 19.65 11.21 -11.28
CA SER A 298 18.86 11.82 -12.34
C SER A 298 19.76 12.22 -13.52
N THR A 299 19.30 11.97 -14.73
CA THR A 299 20.00 12.43 -15.95
C THR A 299 19.85 13.94 -16.16
N ASP A 300 18.78 14.54 -15.63
CA ASP A 300 18.49 15.98 -15.75
C ASP A 300 19.17 16.81 -14.63
N ASP A 301 19.34 16.20 -13.44
CA ASP A 301 19.94 16.84 -12.26
C ASP A 301 20.84 15.82 -11.53
N PRO A 302 22.15 15.82 -11.76
CA PRO A 302 23.08 14.89 -11.13
C PRO A 302 23.14 14.97 -9.58
N GLU A 303 22.65 16.06 -8.98
CA GLU A 303 22.54 16.18 -7.52
C GLU A 303 21.28 15.50 -6.95
N ASP A 304 20.28 15.17 -7.78
CA ASP A 304 19.14 14.36 -7.37
C ASP A 304 19.52 12.89 -7.30
N LEU A 305 19.97 12.49 -6.11
CA LEU A 305 20.42 11.14 -5.81
C LEU A 305 19.44 10.40 -4.90
N GLY A 306 19.16 9.15 -5.22
CA GLY A 306 18.44 8.21 -4.36
C GLY A 306 19.33 7.03 -3.95
N PHE A 307 19.23 6.60 -2.69
CA PHE A 307 20.08 5.56 -2.12
C PHE A 307 19.24 4.41 -1.60
N TYR A 308 19.63 3.19 -1.94
CA TYR A 308 18.92 1.98 -1.56
C TYR A 308 19.91 0.92 -1.04
N GLN A 309 19.52 0.22 0.02
CA GLN A 309 20.18 -1.02 0.40
C GLN A 309 19.27 -2.19 0.00
N ALA A 310 19.82 -3.14 -0.71
CA ALA A 310 19.13 -4.36 -1.10
C ALA A 310 19.82 -5.59 -0.51
N TYR A 311 19.01 -6.60 -0.23
CA TYR A 311 19.43 -7.94 0.17
C TYR A 311 18.57 -8.95 -0.57
N GLY A 312 19.18 -9.88 -1.24
CA GLY A 312 18.46 -10.86 -2.06
C GLY A 312 19.33 -12.00 -2.52
N PRO A 313 18.80 -12.95 -3.33
CA PRO A 313 19.54 -14.07 -3.86
C PRO A 313 20.78 -13.62 -4.64
N GLU A 314 21.90 -14.33 -4.45
CA GLU A 314 23.08 -14.10 -5.25
C GLU A 314 22.78 -14.33 -6.73
N GLY A 315 23.31 -13.45 -7.61
CA GLY A 315 23.01 -13.51 -9.04
C GLY A 315 21.71 -12.82 -9.46
N THR A 316 21.01 -12.10 -8.56
CA THR A 316 19.87 -11.25 -8.95
C THR A 316 20.34 -10.20 -9.97
N PRO A 317 19.70 -10.12 -11.17
CA PRO A 317 20.05 -9.13 -12.18
C PRO A 317 19.83 -7.69 -11.70
N ILE A 318 20.63 -6.75 -12.19
CA ILE A 318 20.49 -5.33 -11.83
C ILE A 318 19.12 -4.77 -12.25
N GLU A 319 18.58 -5.22 -13.36
CA GLU A 319 17.26 -4.82 -13.87
C GLU A 319 16.13 -5.19 -12.89
N GLU A 320 16.26 -6.34 -12.22
CA GLU A 320 15.33 -6.75 -11.17
C GLU A 320 15.48 -5.86 -9.92
N LEU A 321 16.72 -5.64 -9.47
CA LEU A 321 16.99 -4.78 -8.31
C LEU A 321 16.47 -3.36 -8.52
N VAL A 322 16.68 -2.79 -9.71
CA VAL A 322 16.19 -1.46 -10.09
C VAL A 322 14.66 -1.44 -10.14
N GLY A 323 14.05 -2.46 -10.75
CA GLY A 323 12.59 -2.59 -10.80
C GLY A 323 11.97 -2.58 -9.41
N VAL A 324 12.50 -3.39 -8.50
CA VAL A 324 12.03 -3.46 -7.10
C VAL A 324 12.21 -2.12 -6.37
N CYS A 325 13.33 -1.39 -6.57
CA CYS A 325 13.50 -0.05 -6.00
C CYS A 325 12.42 0.93 -6.50
N GLN A 326 11.97 0.79 -7.74
CA GLN A 326 10.93 1.65 -8.33
C GLN A 326 9.52 1.25 -7.87
N ASP A 327 9.27 -0.01 -7.51
CA ASP A 327 7.96 -0.47 -7.02
C ASP A 327 7.50 0.24 -5.75
N ARG A 328 8.42 0.87 -5.01
CA ARG A 328 8.07 1.71 -3.86
C ARG A 328 6.99 2.76 -4.17
N TRP A 329 7.00 3.30 -5.38
CA TRP A 329 6.02 4.33 -5.79
C TRP A 329 4.59 3.81 -5.92
N ALA A 330 4.40 2.50 -6.03
CA ALA A 330 3.06 1.93 -6.15
C ALA A 330 2.19 2.18 -4.90
N ILE A 331 2.76 2.24 -3.69
CA ILE A 331 1.99 2.56 -2.48
C ILE A 331 1.57 4.04 -2.44
N GLU A 332 2.38 4.95 -2.99
CA GLU A 332 2.02 6.37 -3.10
C GLU A 332 0.82 6.54 -4.05
N GLN A 333 0.79 5.80 -5.15
CA GLN A 333 -0.35 5.74 -6.04
C GLN A 333 -1.58 5.15 -5.32
N CYS A 334 -1.44 4.07 -4.55
CA CYS A 334 -2.52 3.52 -3.72
C CYS A 334 -3.08 4.57 -2.75
N PHE A 335 -2.23 5.39 -2.11
CA PHE A 335 -2.69 6.48 -1.24
C PHE A 335 -3.43 7.56 -2.01
N ALA A 336 -2.92 7.98 -3.16
CA ALA A 336 -3.54 8.99 -4.00
C ALA A 336 -4.95 8.54 -4.47
N GLU A 337 -5.06 7.30 -4.98
CA GLU A 337 -6.32 6.72 -5.41
C GLU A 337 -7.29 6.49 -4.24
N ALA A 338 -6.83 5.92 -3.13
CA ALA A 338 -7.68 5.66 -1.98
C ALA A 338 -8.22 6.95 -1.33
N LYS A 339 -7.45 8.03 -1.29
CA LYS A 339 -7.91 9.34 -0.82
C LYS A 339 -8.81 10.02 -1.87
N GLY A 340 -8.38 10.09 -3.12
CA GLY A 340 -9.08 10.80 -4.18
C GLY A 340 -10.37 10.11 -4.62
N GLU A 341 -10.35 8.80 -4.85
CA GLU A 341 -11.49 8.10 -5.44
C GLU A 341 -12.46 7.54 -4.38
N VAL A 342 -11.94 6.93 -3.29
CA VAL A 342 -12.80 6.32 -2.28
C VAL A 342 -12.89 7.13 -0.97
N GLY A 343 -12.21 8.28 -0.86
CA GLY A 343 -12.33 9.21 0.27
C GLY A 343 -11.81 8.63 1.59
N MET A 344 -10.70 7.91 1.56
CA MET A 344 -10.11 7.28 2.74
C MET A 344 -9.82 8.25 3.88
N ASP A 345 -9.57 9.53 3.61
CA ASP A 345 -9.30 10.60 4.58
C ASP A 345 -10.53 11.49 4.89
N HIS A 346 -11.69 11.25 4.25
CA HIS A 346 -12.91 12.05 4.43
C HIS A 346 -13.68 11.75 5.72
N TYR A 347 -13.26 10.77 6.50
CA TYR A 347 -13.96 10.35 7.71
C TYR A 347 -13.88 11.37 8.86
N GLU A 348 -14.92 11.33 9.70
CA GLU A 348 -15.03 12.13 10.92
C GLU A 348 -15.15 11.26 12.19
N VAL A 349 -14.94 9.95 12.05
CA VAL A 349 -14.98 9.02 13.18
C VAL A 349 -13.84 9.28 14.16
N ARG A 350 -14.11 9.04 15.47
CA ARG A 350 -13.17 9.34 16.55
C ARG A 350 -12.69 8.11 17.28
N ARG A 351 -13.45 7.02 17.23
CA ARG A 351 -13.17 5.79 17.98
C ARG A 351 -12.21 4.88 17.23
N TRP A 352 -11.53 4.04 18.00
CA TRP A 352 -10.59 3.00 17.50
C TRP A 352 -11.25 2.07 16.48
N ASP A 353 -12.35 1.42 16.88
CA ASP A 353 -13.07 0.51 16.00
C ASP A 353 -13.53 1.19 14.72
N ALA A 354 -14.03 2.41 14.85
CA ALA A 354 -14.60 3.14 13.73
C ALA A 354 -13.53 3.54 12.69
N TRP A 355 -12.33 3.87 13.15
CA TRP A 355 -11.20 4.11 12.25
C TRP A 355 -10.82 2.84 11.48
N HIS A 356 -10.61 1.73 12.19
CA HIS A 356 -10.26 0.46 11.55
C HIS A 356 -11.33 0.00 10.58
N ARG A 357 -12.60 0.15 10.93
CA ARG A 357 -13.73 -0.20 10.08
C ARG A 357 -13.80 0.64 8.81
N HIS A 358 -13.73 1.97 8.94
CA HIS A 358 -13.74 2.86 7.79
C HIS A 358 -12.56 2.60 6.85
N VAL A 359 -11.35 2.60 7.39
CA VAL A 359 -10.14 2.39 6.58
C VAL A 359 -10.16 1.04 5.88
N THR A 360 -10.58 -0.03 6.55
CA THR A 360 -10.69 -1.36 5.93
C THR A 360 -11.71 -1.38 4.78
N LEU A 361 -12.87 -0.72 4.93
CA LEU A 361 -13.85 -0.63 3.85
C LEU A 361 -13.35 0.24 2.69
N CYS A 362 -12.57 1.30 2.95
CA CYS A 362 -11.91 2.07 1.90
C CYS A 362 -10.86 1.24 1.15
N MET A 363 -10.03 0.47 1.87
CA MET A 363 -9.08 -0.45 1.25
C MET A 363 -9.79 -1.49 0.37
N LEU A 364 -10.92 -2.02 0.84
CA LEU A 364 -11.71 -2.99 0.09
C LEU A 364 -12.31 -2.37 -1.19
N ALA A 365 -12.84 -1.16 -1.11
CA ALA A 365 -13.36 -0.42 -2.25
C ALA A 365 -12.24 -0.08 -3.26
N HIS A 366 -11.06 0.31 -2.78
CA HIS A 366 -9.89 0.56 -3.62
C HIS A 366 -9.43 -0.72 -4.32
N ALA A 367 -9.27 -1.83 -3.60
CA ALA A 367 -8.89 -3.12 -4.19
C ALA A 367 -9.88 -3.59 -5.25
N PHE A 368 -11.19 -3.36 -5.04
CA PHE A 368 -12.22 -3.63 -6.04
C PHE A 368 -11.98 -2.83 -7.33
N LEU A 369 -11.70 -1.52 -7.23
CA LEU A 369 -11.39 -0.70 -8.40
C LEU A 369 -10.16 -1.21 -9.17
N VAL A 370 -9.11 -1.61 -8.44
CA VAL A 370 -7.89 -2.16 -9.05
C VAL A 370 -8.21 -3.44 -9.84
N VAL A 371 -8.96 -4.37 -9.24
CA VAL A 371 -9.34 -5.65 -9.88
C VAL A 371 -10.23 -5.44 -11.09
N VAL A 372 -11.20 -4.53 -11.02
CA VAL A 372 -12.06 -4.21 -12.16
C VAL A 372 -11.27 -3.57 -13.31
N ARG A 373 -10.32 -2.69 -13.01
CA ARG A 373 -9.42 -2.11 -14.03
C ARG A 373 -8.52 -3.18 -14.66
N LEU A 374 -8.05 -4.15 -13.88
CA LEU A 374 -7.27 -5.26 -14.42
C LEU A 374 -8.11 -6.08 -15.40
N ALA A 375 -9.31 -6.49 -15.02
CA ALA A 375 -10.20 -7.25 -15.88
C ALA A 375 -10.51 -6.51 -17.20
N ALA A 376 -10.79 -5.21 -17.14
CA ALA A 376 -11.03 -4.40 -18.32
C ALA A 376 -9.80 -4.34 -19.27
N ARG A 377 -8.58 -4.25 -18.72
CA ARG A 377 -7.34 -4.29 -19.53
C ARG A 377 -7.15 -5.65 -20.22
N GLU A 378 -7.40 -6.72 -19.51
CA GLU A 378 -7.28 -8.09 -20.04
C GLU A 378 -8.29 -8.33 -21.19
N GLU A 379 -9.52 -7.83 -21.06
CA GLU A 379 -10.54 -7.88 -22.11
C GLU A 379 -10.12 -7.07 -23.36
N GLU A 380 -9.65 -5.82 -23.19
CA GLU A 380 -9.15 -5.00 -24.29
C GLU A 380 -7.96 -5.64 -25.02
N GLU A 381 -7.06 -6.26 -24.30
CA GLU A 381 -5.89 -6.93 -24.87
C GLU A 381 -6.29 -8.18 -25.65
N ALA A 382 -7.21 -8.98 -25.11
CA ALA A 382 -7.76 -10.14 -25.81
C ALA A 382 -8.46 -9.75 -27.11
N GLU A 383 -9.25 -8.65 -27.12
CA GLU A 383 -9.87 -8.13 -28.34
C GLU A 383 -8.84 -7.65 -29.38
N ARG A 384 -7.77 -6.99 -28.97
CA ARG A 384 -6.70 -6.53 -29.87
C ARG A 384 -5.98 -7.71 -30.52
N VAL A 385 -5.69 -8.76 -29.77
CA VAL A 385 -5.08 -9.99 -30.29
C VAL A 385 -6.01 -10.69 -31.25
N GLY A 386 -7.31 -10.81 -30.92
CA GLY A 386 -8.33 -11.40 -31.80
C GLY A 386 -8.48 -10.67 -33.14
N LYS A 387 -8.47 -9.34 -33.12
CA LYS A 387 -8.54 -8.50 -34.34
C LYS A 387 -7.29 -8.64 -35.23
N ARG A 388 -6.08 -8.77 -34.65
CA ARG A 388 -4.84 -8.99 -35.40
C ARG A 388 -4.78 -10.39 -36.04
N GLY A 389 -5.30 -11.42 -35.38
CA GLY A 389 -5.36 -12.78 -35.91
C GLY A 389 -6.28 -12.95 -37.14
N ILE A 390 -7.28 -12.08 -37.28
CA ILE A 390 -8.22 -12.09 -38.44
C ILE A 390 -7.59 -11.38 -39.67
N SER A 391 -6.77 -10.33 -39.44
CA SER A 391 -6.14 -9.55 -40.54
C SER A 391 -5.00 -10.30 -41.26
N THR A 392 -4.46 -11.37 -40.69
CA THR A 392 -3.40 -12.18 -41.31
C THR A 392 -3.87 -13.40 -42.07
N ARG A 393 -5.21 -13.59 -42.22
CA ARG A 393 -5.84 -14.68 -42.97
C ARG A 393 -6.64 -14.24 -44.20
N ALA A 394 -6.54 -12.97 -44.62
CA ALA A 394 -7.18 -12.43 -45.83
C ALA A 394 -6.19 -12.23 -46.99
#